data_85b39f5a84fe46797317dbc0bcacb449
#
_entry.id   85b39f5a84fe46797317dbc0bcacb449
#
_cell.length_a   1.000
_cell.length_b   1.000
_cell.length_c   1.000
_cell.angle_alpha   90.00
_cell.angle_beta   90.00
_cell.angle_gamma   90.00
#
_symmetry.space_group_name_H-M   'P 1'
#
loop_
_entity.id
_entity.type
_entity.pdbx_description
1 polymer ?
#
loop_
_entity_poly.entity_id
_entity_poly.type
_entity_poly.pdbx_seq_one_letter_code
_entity_poly.pdbx_strand_id
1 'polypeptide(L)'
;REIRETFVTPRRTEVLTEALGGIDIEDLIPDDEVVITLSRRGYMKRTNLENYQQQKRGGKGIAALHTSDDDYVQEFLTTTNHQYLCLFTNKGRMHQLKVHQVPEGSRTAKGVHINNLLPLEEGEWVTTVLALREFAEDKYFLFVTRRGMVKRSSASLYARCRKTGLMAVGLREDD
;
A
#
# COMPACT_ATOMS: atom_id res chain seq x y z
N ARG A 1 -24.84 -45.80 -4.96
CA ARG A 1 -23.62 -46.50 -4.45
C ARG A 1 -22.88 -47.19 -5.59
N GLU A 2 -23.55 -47.91 -6.46
CA GLU A 2 -22.97 -48.63 -7.61
C GLU A 2 -22.13 -47.81 -8.55
N ILE A 3 -22.58 -46.61 -8.92
CA ILE A 3 -21.84 -45.67 -9.81
C ILE A 3 -20.49 -45.23 -9.20
N ARG A 4 -20.45 -45.08 -7.88
CA ARG A 4 -19.22 -44.66 -7.18
C ARG A 4 -18.19 -45.81 -7.13
N GLU A 5 -18.62 -47.03 -7.03
CA GLU A 5 -17.73 -48.22 -7.00
C GLU A 5 -17.14 -48.53 -8.39
N THR A 6 -17.92 -48.28 -9.46
CA THR A 6 -17.51 -48.57 -10.83
C THR A 6 -16.64 -47.52 -11.46
N PHE A 7 -16.77 -46.23 -11.07
CA PHE A 7 -16.10 -45.11 -11.72
C PHE A 7 -15.14 -44.33 -10.82
N VAL A 8 -14.80 -44.83 -9.62
CA VAL A 8 -13.82 -44.23 -8.75
C VAL A 8 -12.43 -44.39 -9.37
N THR A 9 -11.86 -43.30 -9.81
CA THR A 9 -10.44 -43.23 -10.12
C THR A 9 -9.67 -42.76 -8.88
N PRO A 10 -8.54 -43.40 -8.54
CA PRO A 10 -7.73 -42.95 -7.40
C PRO A 10 -7.25 -41.52 -7.63
N ARG A 11 -7.32 -40.71 -6.58
CA ARG A 11 -6.87 -39.32 -6.61
C ARG A 11 -5.37 -39.27 -6.95
N ARG A 12 -4.99 -38.50 -7.95
CA ARG A 12 -3.58 -38.29 -8.33
C ARG A 12 -2.85 -37.30 -7.43
N THR A 13 -3.59 -36.45 -6.69
CA THR A 13 -3.04 -35.47 -5.75
C THR A 13 -3.10 -35.99 -4.34
N GLU A 14 -2.01 -35.92 -3.63
CA GLU A 14 -1.95 -36.20 -2.19
C GLU A 14 -2.67 -35.08 -1.41
N VAL A 15 -3.52 -35.46 -0.47
CA VAL A 15 -4.14 -34.51 0.46
C VAL A 15 -3.32 -34.55 1.74
N LEU A 16 -2.45 -33.55 1.91
CA LEU A 16 -1.74 -33.37 3.16
C LEU A 16 -2.74 -32.85 4.19
N THR A 17 -3.01 -33.68 5.21
CA THR A 17 -3.88 -33.34 6.35
C THR A 17 -3.15 -32.50 7.40
N GLU A 18 -1.83 -32.49 7.36
CA GLU A 18 -1.07 -31.54 8.15
C GLU A 18 -1.20 -30.16 7.50
N ALA A 19 -1.84 -29.23 8.22
CA ALA A 19 -1.72 -27.83 7.87
C ALA A 19 -0.23 -27.54 7.81
N LEU A 20 0.30 -27.28 6.63
CA LEU A 20 1.58 -26.60 6.47
C LEU A 20 1.42 -25.35 7.33
N GLY A 21 2.06 -25.33 8.51
CA GLY A 21 1.99 -24.22 9.45
C GLY A 21 2.18 -22.96 8.62
N GLY A 22 1.16 -22.09 8.65
CA GLY A 22 0.92 -21.08 7.64
C GLY A 22 2.19 -20.39 7.21
N ILE A 23 2.67 -20.75 6.02
CA ILE A 23 3.67 -19.95 5.33
C ILE A 23 2.95 -18.64 5.03
N ASP A 24 3.33 -17.58 5.72
CA ASP A 24 2.83 -16.26 5.38
C ASP A 24 3.29 -15.95 3.95
N ILE A 25 2.40 -15.48 3.10
CA ILE A 25 2.75 -15.07 1.73
C ILE A 25 3.90 -14.07 1.77
N GLU A 26 4.00 -13.29 2.82
CA GLU A 26 5.08 -12.33 3.05
C GLU A 26 6.46 -13.01 3.16
N ASP A 27 6.54 -14.21 3.74
CA ASP A 27 7.79 -14.98 3.86
C ASP A 27 8.35 -15.44 2.50
N LEU A 28 7.49 -15.51 1.47
CA LEU A 28 7.87 -15.88 0.11
C LEU A 28 8.29 -14.66 -0.74
N ILE A 29 8.08 -13.45 -0.25
CA ILE A 29 8.38 -12.21 -0.97
C ILE A 29 9.69 -11.65 -0.44
N PRO A 30 10.72 -11.43 -1.28
CA PRO A 30 11.95 -10.79 -0.84
C PRO A 30 11.68 -9.35 -0.38
N ASP A 31 12.35 -8.93 0.71
CA ASP A 31 12.21 -7.57 1.25
C ASP A 31 13.10 -6.57 0.51
N ASP A 32 12.90 -6.47 -0.81
CA ASP A 32 13.63 -5.56 -1.67
C ASP A 32 13.25 -4.10 -1.41
N GLU A 33 14.21 -3.21 -1.69
CA GLU A 33 13.97 -1.76 -1.71
C GLU A 33 13.14 -1.38 -2.94
N VAL A 34 12.06 -0.68 -2.70
CA VAL A 34 11.11 -0.28 -3.72
C VAL A 34 10.70 1.20 -3.57
N VAL A 35 10.26 1.75 -4.67
CA VAL A 35 9.69 3.11 -4.75
C VAL A 35 8.19 3.01 -4.93
N ILE A 36 7.46 3.68 -4.06
CA ILE A 36 6.02 3.92 -4.19
C ILE A 36 5.82 5.30 -4.78
N THR A 37 5.02 5.36 -5.82
CA THR A 37 4.56 6.63 -6.40
C THR A 37 3.05 6.69 -6.35
N LEU A 38 2.52 7.84 -5.92
CA LEU A 38 1.10 8.18 -5.97
C LEU A 38 0.94 9.47 -6.75
N SER A 39 0.10 9.44 -7.79
CA SER A 39 -0.22 10.65 -8.54
C SER A 39 -1.39 11.41 -7.92
N ARG A 40 -1.53 12.69 -8.29
CA ARG A 40 -2.63 13.57 -7.85
C ARG A 40 -4.01 12.99 -8.19
N ARG A 41 -4.12 12.28 -9.30
CA ARG A 41 -5.36 11.60 -9.73
C ARG A 41 -5.58 10.25 -9.04
N GLY A 42 -4.74 9.86 -8.09
CA GLY A 42 -4.90 8.65 -7.31
C GLY A 42 -4.36 7.37 -7.97
N TYR A 43 -3.44 7.48 -8.94
CA TYR A 43 -2.77 6.31 -9.50
C TYR A 43 -1.55 5.96 -8.67
N MET A 44 -1.49 4.71 -8.19
CA MET A 44 -0.42 4.19 -7.36
C MET A 44 0.29 3.02 -8.04
N LYS A 45 1.59 2.95 -7.87
CA LYS A 45 2.41 1.80 -8.26
C LYS A 45 3.61 1.62 -7.33
N ARG A 46 4.14 0.41 -7.37
CA ARG A 46 5.41 0.03 -6.79
C ARG A 46 6.41 -0.25 -7.91
N THR A 47 7.64 0.21 -7.75
CA THR A 47 8.72 -0.01 -8.72
C THR A 47 9.99 -0.38 -7.95
N ASN A 48 10.72 -1.40 -8.38
CA ASN A 48 11.99 -1.75 -7.75
C ASN A 48 12.96 -0.57 -7.85
N LEU A 49 13.70 -0.27 -6.77
CA LEU A 49 14.63 0.85 -6.70
C LEU A 49 15.75 0.73 -7.75
N GLU A 50 16.15 -0.47 -8.13
CA GLU A 50 17.16 -0.70 -9.16
C GLU A 50 16.80 -0.08 -10.53
N ASN A 51 15.50 0.11 -10.80
CA ASN A 51 15.03 0.78 -12.01
C ASN A 51 15.29 2.31 -12.01
N TYR A 52 15.74 2.87 -10.88
CA TYR A 52 16.13 4.26 -10.73
C TYR A 52 17.66 4.37 -10.64
N GLN A 53 18.34 4.38 -11.79
CA GLN A 53 19.79 4.51 -11.82
C GLN A 53 20.24 5.92 -11.39
N GLN A 54 21.31 5.98 -10.59
CA GLN A 54 21.95 7.24 -10.22
C GLN A 54 22.48 7.96 -11.47
N GLN A 55 22.06 9.19 -11.70
CA GLN A 55 22.59 10.03 -12.78
C GLN A 55 23.98 10.54 -12.44
N LYS A 56 24.92 10.30 -13.34
CA LYS A 56 26.21 11.01 -13.35
C LYS A 56 26.04 12.42 -13.97
N ARG A 57 26.93 13.35 -13.66
CA ARG A 57 26.93 14.72 -14.22
C ARG A 57 26.75 14.69 -15.76
N GLY A 58 25.78 15.45 -16.28
CA GLY A 58 25.50 15.57 -17.72
C GLY A 58 24.46 14.57 -18.27
N GLY A 59 23.85 13.73 -17.43
CA GLY A 59 22.75 12.83 -17.85
C GLY A 59 21.42 13.59 -18.07
N LYS A 60 20.58 13.09 -18.99
CA LYS A 60 19.19 13.56 -19.11
C LYS A 60 18.39 13.07 -17.91
N GLY A 61 17.51 13.94 -17.33
CA GLY A 61 16.60 13.57 -16.24
C GLY A 61 15.80 12.32 -16.54
N ILE A 62 15.55 11.51 -15.51
CA ILE A 62 14.78 10.28 -15.65
C ILE A 62 13.32 10.60 -15.28
N ALA A 63 12.39 10.44 -16.24
CA ALA A 63 10.97 10.54 -15.95
C ALA A 63 10.52 9.38 -15.05
N ALA A 64 9.92 9.71 -13.91
CA ALA A 64 9.40 8.72 -12.96
C ALA A 64 8.03 8.19 -13.35
N LEU A 65 7.27 8.94 -14.12
CA LEU A 65 5.90 8.62 -14.53
C LEU A 65 5.57 9.36 -15.83
N HIS A 66 4.92 8.67 -16.77
CA HIS A 66 4.18 9.36 -17.84
C HIS A 66 2.79 9.70 -17.32
N THR A 67 2.62 10.96 -16.96
CA THR A 67 1.32 11.53 -16.59
C THR A 67 0.67 12.21 -17.80
N SER A 68 -0.66 12.27 -17.82
CA SER A 68 -1.37 13.22 -18.70
C SER A 68 -1.07 14.64 -18.25
N ASP A 69 -1.27 15.64 -19.14
CA ASP A 69 -0.92 17.05 -18.88
C ASP A 69 -1.46 17.63 -17.58
N ASP A 70 -2.54 17.03 -17.03
CA ASP A 70 -3.20 17.46 -15.78
C ASP A 70 -2.88 16.58 -14.55
N ASP A 71 -1.97 15.60 -14.64
CA ASP A 71 -1.62 14.72 -13.53
C ASP A 71 -0.12 14.86 -13.19
N TYR A 72 0.23 14.76 -11.93
CA TYR A 72 1.61 14.82 -11.45
C TYR A 72 1.83 13.89 -10.27
N VAL A 73 3.08 13.55 -10.01
CA VAL A 73 3.44 12.75 -8.83
C VAL A 73 3.22 13.60 -7.57
N GLN A 74 2.28 13.18 -6.74
CA GLN A 74 1.97 13.83 -5.47
C GLN A 74 2.86 13.30 -4.35
N GLU A 75 3.02 11.96 -4.29
CA GLU A 75 3.85 11.29 -3.29
C GLU A 75 4.87 10.39 -3.98
N PHE A 76 6.11 10.46 -3.49
CA PHE A 76 7.22 9.63 -3.93
C PHE A 76 8.03 9.23 -2.71
N LEU A 77 8.00 7.94 -2.35
CA LEU A 77 8.70 7.45 -1.18
C LEU A 77 9.44 6.14 -1.46
N THR A 78 10.60 5.98 -0.86
CA THR A 78 11.36 4.72 -0.85
C THR A 78 11.02 3.94 0.42
N THR A 79 10.86 2.62 0.26
CA THR A 79 10.48 1.72 1.34
C THR A 79 10.92 0.30 1.00
N THR A 80 10.56 -0.71 1.80
CA THR A 80 10.78 -2.12 1.48
C THR A 80 9.45 -2.88 1.36
N ASN A 81 9.47 -4.04 0.71
CA ASN A 81 8.28 -4.82 0.40
C ASN A 81 7.45 -5.21 1.64
N HIS A 82 8.09 -5.41 2.79
CA HIS A 82 7.44 -5.86 4.02
C HIS A 82 6.90 -4.73 4.91
N GLN A 83 7.19 -3.47 4.59
CA GLN A 83 6.69 -2.35 5.36
C GLN A 83 5.19 -2.12 5.15
N TYR A 84 4.60 -1.38 6.08
CA TYR A 84 3.23 -0.92 5.98
C TYR A 84 3.17 0.45 5.31
N LEU A 85 2.20 0.64 4.43
CA LEU A 85 1.79 1.95 3.94
C LEU A 85 0.60 2.42 4.75
N CYS A 86 0.73 3.55 5.40
CA CYS A 86 -0.33 4.27 6.08
C CYS A 86 -0.81 5.38 5.16
N LEU A 87 -2.03 5.25 4.64
CA LEU A 87 -2.63 6.20 3.69
C LEU A 87 -3.70 7.01 4.42
N PHE A 88 -3.45 8.30 4.53
CA PHE A 88 -4.36 9.23 5.20
C PHE A 88 -5.21 9.95 4.18
N THR A 89 -6.51 10.14 4.51
CA THR A 89 -7.47 10.74 3.59
C THR A 89 -7.94 12.11 4.06
N ASN A 90 -8.52 12.87 3.13
CA ASN A 90 -9.15 14.17 3.40
C ASN A 90 -10.35 14.08 4.37
N LYS A 91 -10.88 12.87 4.61
CA LYS A 91 -11.93 12.64 5.62
C LYS A 91 -11.38 12.28 7.02
N GLY A 92 -10.04 12.38 7.20
CA GLY A 92 -9.38 12.06 8.46
C GLY A 92 -9.29 10.57 8.76
N ARG A 93 -9.49 9.71 7.76
CA ARG A 93 -9.31 8.25 7.88
C ARG A 93 -7.89 7.84 7.55
N MET A 94 -7.46 6.75 8.14
CA MET A 94 -6.25 6.03 7.77
C MET A 94 -6.63 4.67 7.19
N HIS A 95 -6.07 4.33 6.06
CA HIS A 95 -6.06 2.97 5.50
C HIS A 95 -4.66 2.39 5.59
N GLN A 96 -4.59 1.07 5.66
CA GLN A 96 -3.33 0.34 5.78
C GLN A 96 -3.22 -0.70 4.67
N LEU A 97 -2.07 -0.74 4.03
CA LEU A 97 -1.67 -1.77 3.07
C LEU A 97 -0.25 -2.25 3.40
N LYS A 98 0.08 -3.48 3.05
CA LYS A 98 1.47 -3.90 2.92
C LYS A 98 2.02 -3.41 1.58
N VAL A 99 3.28 -2.99 1.56
CA VAL A 99 3.93 -2.47 0.35
C VAL A 99 3.84 -3.47 -0.82
N HIS A 100 4.05 -4.77 -0.56
CA HIS A 100 3.97 -5.80 -1.59
C HIS A 100 2.56 -5.97 -2.21
N GLN A 101 1.50 -5.49 -1.55
CA GLN A 101 0.13 -5.51 -2.08
C GLN A 101 -0.11 -4.43 -3.15
N VAL A 102 0.77 -3.43 -3.22
CA VAL A 102 0.72 -2.44 -4.30
C VAL A 102 1.24 -3.08 -5.58
N PRO A 103 0.46 -3.06 -6.68
CA PRO A 103 0.88 -3.67 -7.93
C PRO A 103 2.19 -3.09 -8.45
N GLU A 104 3.05 -4.01 -8.93
CA GLU A 104 4.30 -3.61 -9.56
C GLU A 104 4.03 -2.99 -10.93
N GLY A 105 4.77 -1.95 -11.24
CA GLY A 105 4.71 -1.27 -12.51
C GLY A 105 6.07 -0.83 -13.00
N SER A 106 6.25 -0.81 -14.32
CA SER A 106 7.44 -0.22 -14.89
C SER A 106 7.57 1.26 -14.52
N ARG A 107 8.76 1.82 -14.64
CA ARG A 107 9.02 3.23 -14.31
C ARG A 107 8.05 4.20 -14.99
N THR A 108 7.69 3.95 -16.24
CA THR A 108 6.81 4.81 -17.05
C THR A 108 5.33 4.43 -16.98
N ALA A 109 4.98 3.28 -16.38
CA ALA A 109 3.59 2.86 -16.24
C ALA A 109 2.79 3.83 -15.36
N LYS A 110 1.51 4.00 -15.69
CA LYS A 110 0.58 4.86 -14.92
C LYS A 110 0.28 4.29 -13.53
N GLY A 111 0.29 2.97 -13.38
CA GLY A 111 -0.10 2.28 -12.15
C GLY A 111 -1.60 1.99 -12.08
N VAL A 112 -2.08 1.61 -10.90
CA VAL A 112 -3.47 1.22 -10.62
C VAL A 112 -4.13 2.32 -9.79
N HIS A 113 -5.40 2.60 -10.08
CA HIS A 113 -6.14 3.62 -9.32
C HIS A 113 -6.38 3.13 -7.88
N ILE A 114 -6.17 4.01 -6.91
CA ILE A 114 -6.22 3.71 -5.48
C ILE A 114 -7.55 3.11 -5.01
N ASN A 115 -8.66 3.46 -5.68
CA ASN A 115 -9.98 2.88 -5.37
C ASN A 115 -10.07 1.37 -5.66
N ASN A 116 -9.14 0.82 -6.45
CA ASN A 116 -9.04 -0.62 -6.65
C ASN A 116 -8.29 -1.33 -5.52
N LEU A 117 -7.55 -0.57 -4.72
CA LEU A 117 -6.77 -1.08 -3.58
C LEU A 117 -7.47 -0.82 -2.25
N LEU A 118 -8.18 0.30 -2.14
CA LEU A 118 -8.84 0.76 -0.92
C LEU A 118 -10.32 1.06 -1.18
N PRO A 119 -11.21 0.72 -0.24
CA PRO A 119 -12.63 1.06 -0.32
C PRO A 119 -12.84 2.52 0.12
N LEU A 120 -12.42 3.46 -0.71
CA LEU A 120 -12.63 4.89 -0.46
C LEU A 120 -14.10 5.26 -0.72
N GLU A 121 -14.63 6.17 0.07
CA GLU A 121 -15.97 6.73 -0.10
C GLU A 121 -16.01 7.78 -1.23
N GLU A 122 -17.18 8.14 -1.68
CA GLU A 122 -17.35 9.23 -2.64
C GLU A 122 -16.79 10.55 -2.07
N GLY A 123 -16.00 11.26 -2.87
CA GLY A 123 -15.31 12.49 -2.44
C GLY A 123 -14.16 12.26 -1.46
N GLU A 124 -13.75 11.01 -1.23
CA GLU A 124 -12.58 10.68 -0.42
C GLU A 124 -11.34 10.46 -1.30
N TRP A 125 -10.22 11.09 -0.95
CA TRP A 125 -8.94 10.91 -1.62
C TRP A 125 -7.79 10.88 -0.62
N VAL A 126 -6.70 10.25 -1.02
CA VAL A 126 -5.48 10.17 -0.20
C VAL A 126 -4.74 11.49 -0.26
N THR A 127 -4.43 12.04 0.90
CA THR A 127 -3.69 13.30 1.07
C THR A 127 -2.21 13.08 1.37
N THR A 128 -1.88 11.98 2.08
CA THR A 128 -0.52 11.70 2.53
C THR A 128 -0.31 10.19 2.64
N VAL A 129 0.87 9.73 2.28
CA VAL A 129 1.30 8.33 2.43
C VAL A 129 2.56 8.28 3.27
N LEU A 130 2.57 7.44 4.29
CA LEU A 130 3.75 7.18 5.13
C LEU A 130 4.08 5.69 5.09
N ALA A 131 5.37 5.36 5.00
CA ALA A 131 5.85 4.00 5.20
C ALA A 131 6.23 3.79 6.67
N LEU A 132 5.84 2.66 7.22
CA LEU A 132 6.10 2.31 8.61
C LEU A 132 6.53 0.84 8.69
N ARG A 133 7.66 0.58 9.34
CA ARG A 133 8.14 -0.79 9.54
C ARG A 133 7.26 -1.56 10.52
N GLU A 134 6.88 -0.90 11.60
CA GLU A 134 6.10 -1.49 12.69
C GLU A 134 5.31 -0.41 13.44
N PHE A 135 4.20 -0.80 14.04
CA PHE A 135 3.37 0.06 14.87
C PHE A 135 3.81 -0.02 16.35
N ALA A 136 5.02 0.49 16.63
CA ALA A 136 5.58 0.45 17.98
C ALA A 136 4.92 1.49 18.92
N GLU A 137 4.95 1.22 20.23
CA GLU A 137 4.32 2.09 21.24
C GLU A 137 5.07 3.41 21.45
N ASP A 138 6.37 3.42 21.16
CA ASP A 138 7.26 4.58 21.26
C ASP A 138 7.20 5.48 20.04
N LYS A 139 6.52 5.06 18.97
CA LYS A 139 6.29 5.86 17.75
C LYS A 139 4.93 6.55 17.78
N TYR A 140 4.88 7.75 17.22
CA TYR A 140 3.69 8.57 17.25
C TYR A 140 3.40 9.16 15.87
N PHE A 141 2.13 9.23 15.51
CA PHE A 141 1.65 10.10 14.45
C PHE A 141 1.31 11.47 15.03
N LEU A 142 1.81 12.51 14.37
CA LEU A 142 1.43 13.88 14.65
C LEU A 142 0.57 14.39 13.50
N PHE A 143 -0.68 14.69 13.80
CA PHE A 143 -1.63 15.26 12.85
C PHE A 143 -1.69 16.76 13.07
N VAL A 144 -1.61 17.50 11.98
CA VAL A 144 -1.83 18.95 11.96
C VAL A 144 -2.86 19.24 10.89
N THR A 145 -3.97 19.84 11.27
CA THR A 145 -5.04 20.16 10.33
C THR A 145 -4.85 21.55 9.73
N ARG A 146 -5.59 21.86 8.65
CA ARG A 146 -5.56 23.15 7.99
C ARG A 146 -5.88 24.32 8.95
N ARG A 147 -6.77 24.10 9.91
CA ARG A 147 -7.14 25.10 10.94
C ARG A 147 -6.18 25.14 12.14
N GLY A 148 -5.04 24.45 12.07
CA GLY A 148 -4.03 24.48 13.12
C GLY A 148 -4.34 23.60 14.33
N MET A 149 -5.32 22.70 14.25
CA MET A 149 -5.53 21.70 15.30
C MET A 149 -4.43 20.66 15.25
N VAL A 150 -3.90 20.31 16.41
CA VAL A 150 -2.79 19.35 16.53
C VAL A 150 -3.24 18.18 17.40
N LYS A 151 -2.98 16.96 16.93
CA LYS A 151 -3.22 15.72 17.66
C LYS A 151 -1.99 14.83 17.57
N ARG A 152 -1.51 14.30 18.71
CA ARG A 152 -0.51 13.24 18.77
C ARG A 152 -1.18 11.94 19.22
N SER A 153 -0.93 10.85 18.50
CA SER A 153 -1.47 9.52 18.81
C SER A 153 -0.37 8.48 18.67
N SER A 154 -0.29 7.49 19.60
CA SER A 154 0.65 6.38 19.46
C SER A 154 0.35 5.59 18.17
N ALA A 155 1.40 5.18 17.47
CA ALA A 155 1.28 4.37 16.27
C ALA A 155 0.62 3.01 16.55
N SER A 156 0.84 2.44 17.73
CA SER A 156 0.25 1.16 18.17
C SER A 156 -1.28 1.13 18.11
N LEU A 157 -1.95 2.28 18.28
CA LEU A 157 -3.40 2.38 18.17
C LEU A 157 -3.92 2.08 16.76
N TYR A 158 -3.06 2.15 15.76
CA TYR A 158 -3.38 1.96 14.34
C TYR A 158 -2.98 0.59 13.80
N ALA A 159 -2.33 -0.25 14.61
CA ALA A 159 -1.86 -1.58 14.20
C ALA A 159 -2.99 -2.49 13.69
N ARG A 160 -4.19 -2.35 14.23
CA ARG A 160 -5.38 -3.15 13.85
C ARG A 160 -6.35 -2.35 12.96
N CYS A 161 -5.83 -1.76 11.90
CA CYS A 161 -6.67 -1.08 10.93
C CYS A 161 -7.53 -2.09 10.15
N ARG A 162 -8.84 -1.85 10.11
CA ARG A 162 -9.78 -2.66 9.30
C ARG A 162 -9.65 -2.29 7.83
N LYS A 163 -10.11 -3.16 6.92
CA LYS A 163 -10.15 -2.89 5.48
C LYS A 163 -10.91 -1.61 5.14
N THR A 164 -11.96 -1.27 5.89
CA THR A 164 -12.77 -0.04 5.74
C THR A 164 -12.07 1.22 6.26
N GLY A 165 -10.83 1.11 6.74
CA GLY A 165 -10.09 2.19 7.35
C GLY A 165 -10.45 2.41 8.83
N LEU A 166 -9.66 3.26 9.47
CA LEU A 166 -9.81 3.68 10.86
C LEU A 166 -9.83 5.21 10.92
N MET A 167 -10.73 5.79 11.72
CA MET A 167 -10.73 7.23 11.97
C MET A 167 -9.46 7.64 12.72
N ALA A 168 -8.56 8.33 12.04
CA ALA A 168 -7.29 8.79 12.60
C ALA A 168 -7.44 10.15 13.30
N VAL A 169 -8.15 11.07 12.67
CA VAL A 169 -8.43 12.40 13.20
C VAL A 169 -9.85 12.81 12.82
N GLY A 170 -10.61 13.30 13.80
CA GLY A 170 -11.92 13.92 13.54
C GLY A 170 -11.69 15.33 13.00
N LEU A 171 -12.05 15.55 11.75
CA LEU A 171 -12.02 16.88 11.13
C LEU A 171 -13.32 17.61 11.41
N ARG A 172 -13.23 18.93 11.61
CA ARG A 172 -14.38 19.82 11.66
C ARG A 172 -14.82 20.20 10.26
N GLU A 173 -16.00 20.74 10.12
CA GLU A 173 -16.48 21.31 8.87
C GLU A 173 -15.46 22.37 8.37
N ASP A 174 -15.04 22.27 7.11
CA ASP A 174 -14.02 23.12 6.47
C ASP A 174 -12.56 22.98 6.99
N ASP A 175 -12.21 21.88 7.67
CA ASP A 175 -10.85 21.63 8.17
C ASP A 175 -10.15 20.47 7.44
#